data_52c9dd78346c4605df990ed5a5356808
#
_entry.id   52c9dd78346c4605df990ed5a5356808
#
_cell.length_a   1.000
_cell.length_b   1.000
_cell.length_c   1.000
_cell.angle_alpha   90.00
_cell.angle_beta   90.00
_cell.angle_gamma   90.00
#
_symmetry.space_group_name_H-M   'P 1'
#
loop_
_entity.id
_entity.type
_entity.pdbx_description
1 polymer ?
#
loop_
_entity_poly.entity_id
_entity_poly.type
_entity_poly.pdbx_seq_one_letter_code
_entity_poly.pdbx_strand_id
1 'polypeptide(L)'
;RDRLRSRGLGDVYKRQGALKLVSNLGSATRVFEHRKELSQLVPGVSEKIITALNNSEAFRRAEQELTFCEKNHIRCLTLNDEGYPGRLRECDDAPLALFYRGNADLNALHVINMVGTRHATPYGQDICTRFLADLSALCPNALIVSGLAYGIDIHAHRAALQNHFKTIGVLAHGLDRIYPAEHRKTAVSMLEQGGLLTEFTSGTNPDRQNFVKRNRIVAGMSDATVVIESAAKGGALITAELAESYHRDCFAFPGRYNDEYSIGCNNLIRKNQAVLITCLLYTSDAADDSLRV
;
A
#
# COMPACT_ATOMS: atom_id res chain seq x y z
N ARG A 1 18.27 -10.11 -2.24
CA ARG A 1 17.92 -9.72 -0.85
C ARG A 1 18.56 -8.38 -0.47
N ASP A 2 19.87 -8.16 -0.68
CA ASP A 2 20.57 -6.94 -0.26
C ASP A 2 20.10 -5.64 -0.94
N ARG A 3 19.67 -5.71 -2.21
CA ARG A 3 19.16 -4.51 -2.93
C ARG A 3 17.78 -4.02 -2.45
N LEU A 4 16.95 -4.88 -1.92
CA LEU A 4 15.64 -4.50 -1.35
C LEU A 4 15.82 -3.91 0.04
N ARG A 5 16.70 -4.49 0.87
CA ARG A 5 17.07 -3.95 2.18
C ARG A 5 17.73 -2.57 2.08
N SER A 6 18.65 -2.38 1.13
CA SER A 6 19.31 -1.08 0.94
C SER A 6 18.36 0.03 0.46
N ARG A 7 17.27 -0.31 -0.26
CA ARG A 7 16.27 0.66 -0.71
C ARG A 7 15.29 1.03 0.40
N GLY A 8 14.83 0.07 1.19
CA GLY A 8 14.01 0.32 2.38
C GLY A 8 14.74 1.19 3.40
N LEU A 9 16.02 0.90 3.66
CA LEU A 9 16.87 1.73 4.52
C LEU A 9 16.91 3.20 4.09
N GLY A 10 16.96 3.49 2.77
CA GLY A 10 16.97 4.87 2.28
C GLY A 10 15.69 5.64 2.64
N ASP A 11 14.53 5.02 2.58
CA ASP A 11 13.26 5.65 2.94
C ASP A 11 13.08 5.74 4.47
N VAL A 12 13.54 4.76 5.23
CA VAL A 12 13.63 4.81 6.71
C VAL A 12 14.50 5.99 7.15
N TYR A 13 15.70 6.17 6.59
CA TYR A 13 16.57 7.30 6.94
C TYR A 13 15.96 8.65 6.59
N LYS A 14 15.28 8.78 5.47
CA LYS A 14 14.57 10.03 5.09
C LYS A 14 13.47 10.35 6.09
N ARG A 15 12.66 9.35 6.45
CA ARG A 15 11.61 9.49 7.44
C ARG A 15 12.17 9.87 8.80
N GLN A 16 13.16 9.14 9.30
CA GLN A 16 13.82 9.42 10.59
C GLN A 16 14.41 10.84 10.62
N GLY A 17 15.07 11.26 9.52
CA GLY A 17 15.58 12.63 9.38
C GLY A 17 14.48 13.69 9.49
N ALA A 18 13.37 13.51 8.78
CA ALA A 18 12.24 14.42 8.83
C ALA A 18 11.55 14.43 10.20
N LEU A 19 11.32 13.26 10.81
CA LEU A 19 10.74 13.16 12.16
C LEU A 19 11.64 13.79 13.21
N LYS A 20 12.97 13.59 13.12
CA LYS A 20 13.94 14.23 14.00
C LYS A 20 13.85 15.75 13.90
N LEU A 21 13.76 16.31 12.70
CA LEU A 21 13.60 17.77 12.51
C LEU A 21 12.31 18.27 13.14
N VAL A 22 11.19 17.61 12.86
CA VAL A 22 9.88 17.99 13.39
C VAL A 22 9.82 17.86 14.91
N SER A 23 10.38 16.79 15.49
CA SER A 23 10.39 16.57 16.95
C SER A 23 11.22 17.61 17.69
N ASN A 24 12.33 18.09 17.10
CA ASN A 24 13.17 19.11 17.72
C ASN A 24 12.57 20.52 17.61
N LEU A 25 11.88 20.83 16.51
CA LEU A 25 11.36 22.18 16.23
C LEU A 25 9.83 22.30 16.42
N GLY A 26 9.15 21.19 16.69
CA GLY A 26 7.72 21.12 17.00
C GLY A 26 6.79 21.05 15.79
N SER A 27 7.18 21.52 14.60
CA SER A 27 6.36 21.44 13.39
C SER A 27 7.18 21.51 12.12
N ALA A 28 6.63 21.03 11.01
CA ALA A 28 7.23 21.17 9.69
C ALA A 28 7.37 22.65 9.30
N THR A 29 6.39 23.49 9.63
CA THR A 29 6.44 24.94 9.39
C THR A 29 7.69 25.54 10.02
N ARG A 30 7.94 25.27 11.32
CA ARG A 30 9.14 25.76 12.02
C ARG A 30 10.43 25.21 11.41
N VAL A 31 10.44 23.97 10.92
CA VAL A 31 11.61 23.41 10.22
C VAL A 31 11.93 24.27 8.98
N PHE A 32 10.91 24.67 8.21
CA PHE A 32 11.12 25.51 7.03
C PHE A 32 11.43 26.96 7.36
N GLU A 33 10.87 27.54 8.41
CA GLU A 33 11.19 28.89 8.90
C GLU A 33 12.66 28.98 9.31
N HIS A 34 13.16 28.01 10.05
CA HIS A 34 14.53 27.96 10.57
C HIS A 34 15.51 27.15 9.69
N ARG A 35 15.15 26.87 8.41
CA ARG A 35 15.94 25.97 7.55
C ARG A 35 17.39 26.39 7.33
N LYS A 36 17.71 27.68 7.48
CA LYS A 36 19.09 28.20 7.36
C LYS A 36 19.93 27.98 8.63
N GLU A 37 19.28 27.78 9.77
CA GLU A 37 19.92 27.67 11.11
C GLU A 37 19.88 26.24 11.66
N LEU A 38 19.40 25.27 10.86
CA LEU A 38 19.19 23.88 11.29
C LEU A 38 20.45 23.21 11.84
N SER A 39 21.63 23.57 11.33
CA SER A 39 22.90 23.03 11.85
C SER A 39 23.17 23.42 13.31
N GLN A 40 22.63 24.57 13.76
CA GLN A 40 22.76 25.06 15.12
C GLN A 40 21.66 24.54 16.04
N LEU A 41 20.43 24.42 15.49
CA LEU A 41 19.23 24.07 16.25
C LEU A 41 19.02 22.57 16.43
N VAL A 42 19.49 21.75 15.51
CA VAL A 42 19.28 20.28 15.54
C VAL A 42 20.61 19.54 15.38
N PRO A 43 21.17 18.99 16.48
CA PRO A 43 22.43 18.30 16.44
C PRO A 43 22.46 17.11 15.46
N GLY A 44 23.51 17.05 14.62
CA GLY A 44 23.73 15.96 13.68
C GLY A 44 22.83 15.95 12.44
N VAL A 45 22.25 17.09 12.07
CA VAL A 45 21.62 17.26 10.75
C VAL A 45 22.69 17.29 9.67
N SER A 46 22.51 16.46 8.64
CA SER A 46 23.47 16.43 7.53
C SER A 46 23.30 17.64 6.60
N GLU A 47 24.41 18.11 6.03
CA GLU A 47 24.39 19.18 5.02
C GLU A 47 23.49 18.86 3.81
N LYS A 48 23.35 17.59 3.46
CA LYS A 48 22.45 17.13 2.40
C LYS A 48 20.99 17.49 2.69
N ILE A 49 20.56 17.36 3.94
CA ILE A 49 19.19 17.74 4.37
C ILE A 49 19.04 19.25 4.30
N ILE A 50 20.00 19.99 4.81
CA ILE A 50 19.96 21.47 4.79
C ILE A 50 19.90 21.99 3.36
N THR A 51 20.72 21.46 2.47
CA THR A 51 20.72 21.82 1.04
C THR A 51 19.39 21.50 0.39
N ALA A 52 18.81 20.32 0.67
CA ALA A 52 17.52 19.91 0.11
C ALA A 52 16.37 20.82 0.57
N LEU A 53 16.36 21.23 1.86
CA LEU A 53 15.36 22.13 2.42
C LEU A 53 15.49 23.58 1.92
N ASN A 54 16.64 23.97 1.39
CA ASN A 54 16.87 25.30 0.81
C ASN A 54 16.67 25.34 -0.72
N ASN A 55 16.24 24.23 -1.34
CA ASN A 55 16.03 24.15 -2.77
C ASN A 55 14.70 24.83 -3.17
N SER A 56 14.78 25.98 -3.84
CA SER A 56 13.61 26.75 -4.31
C SER A 56 12.75 25.98 -5.32
N GLU A 57 13.34 25.10 -6.11
CA GLU A 57 12.62 24.25 -7.07
C GLU A 57 11.70 23.26 -6.34
N ALA A 58 12.12 22.73 -5.19
CA ALA A 58 11.30 21.84 -4.36
C ALA A 58 10.04 22.56 -3.84
N PHE A 59 10.17 23.84 -3.44
CA PHE A 59 9.01 24.65 -3.02
C PHE A 59 8.04 24.89 -4.17
N ARG A 60 8.55 25.33 -5.31
CA ARG A 60 7.72 25.55 -6.50
C ARG A 60 6.98 24.29 -6.90
N ARG A 61 7.64 23.14 -6.84
CA ARG A 61 7.04 21.84 -7.15
C ARG A 61 5.96 21.45 -6.13
N ALA A 62 6.18 21.74 -4.85
CA ALA A 62 5.19 21.51 -3.80
C ALA A 62 3.93 22.39 -3.98
N GLU A 63 4.09 23.67 -4.31
CA GLU A 63 2.97 24.58 -4.61
C GLU A 63 2.15 24.10 -5.81
N GLN A 64 2.82 23.66 -6.87
CA GLN A 64 2.17 23.08 -8.05
C GLN A 64 1.37 21.81 -7.68
N GLU A 65 1.93 20.95 -6.81
CA GLU A 65 1.25 19.75 -6.36
C GLU A 65 0.04 20.05 -5.49
N LEU A 66 0.13 21.01 -4.57
CA LEU A 66 -1.02 21.44 -3.76
C LEU A 66 -2.13 22.02 -4.62
N THR A 67 -1.79 22.88 -5.60
CA THR A 67 -2.76 23.40 -6.56
C THR A 67 -3.41 22.30 -7.40
N PHE A 68 -2.63 21.29 -7.81
CA PHE A 68 -3.17 20.11 -8.51
C PHE A 68 -4.11 19.33 -7.62
N CYS A 69 -3.77 19.12 -6.35
CA CYS A 69 -4.59 18.41 -5.38
C CYS A 69 -5.93 19.12 -5.15
N GLU A 70 -5.92 20.42 -4.92
CA GLU A 70 -7.13 21.23 -4.73
C GLU A 70 -8.05 21.14 -5.95
N LYS A 71 -7.51 21.37 -7.15
CA LYS A 71 -8.27 21.33 -8.41
C LYS A 71 -8.91 19.96 -8.68
N ASN A 72 -8.30 18.88 -8.23
CA ASN A 72 -8.75 17.52 -8.51
C ASN A 72 -9.41 16.83 -7.30
N HIS A 73 -9.71 17.55 -6.23
CA HIS A 73 -10.30 17.02 -4.99
C HIS A 73 -9.47 15.87 -4.39
N ILE A 74 -8.15 16.02 -4.40
CA ILE A 74 -7.19 15.07 -3.82
C ILE A 74 -6.82 15.56 -2.42
N ARG A 75 -6.93 14.71 -1.42
CA ARG A 75 -6.45 15.01 -0.07
C ARG A 75 -4.97 14.66 0.03
N CYS A 76 -4.17 15.58 0.52
CA CYS A 76 -2.79 15.34 0.92
C CYS A 76 -2.82 14.97 2.42
N LEU A 77 -2.49 13.71 2.74
CA LEU A 77 -2.50 13.18 4.10
C LEU A 77 -1.07 13.05 4.59
N THR A 78 -0.75 13.70 5.69
CA THR A 78 0.53 13.60 6.39
C THR A 78 0.45 12.62 7.57
N LEU A 79 1.59 12.23 8.11
CA LEU A 79 1.65 11.29 9.26
C LEU A 79 0.82 11.75 10.48
N ASN A 80 0.57 13.04 10.64
CA ASN A 80 -0.17 13.60 11.77
C ASN A 80 -1.67 13.69 11.52
N ASP A 81 -2.13 13.50 10.28
CA ASP A 81 -3.53 13.60 9.94
C ASP A 81 -4.30 12.36 10.40
N GLU A 82 -5.48 12.51 10.98
CA GLU A 82 -6.35 11.42 11.40
C GLU A 82 -6.72 10.49 10.23
N GLY A 83 -6.88 11.06 9.04
CA GLY A 83 -7.18 10.30 7.83
C GLY A 83 -6.00 9.49 7.27
N TYR A 84 -4.78 9.64 7.81
CA TYR A 84 -3.65 8.81 7.40
C TYR A 84 -3.84 7.37 7.91
N PRO A 85 -3.55 6.31 7.10
CA PRO A 85 -3.71 4.93 7.55
C PRO A 85 -2.88 4.66 8.81
N GLY A 86 -3.55 4.41 9.95
CA GLY A 86 -2.90 4.20 11.24
C GLY A 86 -1.93 3.01 11.22
N ARG A 87 -2.34 1.90 10.59
CA ARG A 87 -1.50 0.72 10.42
C ARG A 87 -0.21 1.02 9.66
N LEU A 88 -0.30 1.82 8.61
CA LEU A 88 0.88 2.22 7.83
C LEU A 88 1.79 3.18 8.62
N ARG A 89 1.21 4.04 9.48
CA ARG A 89 1.95 4.97 10.33
C ARG A 89 2.92 4.23 11.26
N GLU A 90 2.57 3.03 11.71
CA GLU A 90 3.40 2.18 12.57
C GLU A 90 4.62 1.58 11.84
N CYS A 91 4.60 1.52 10.50
CA CYS A 91 5.70 0.98 9.73
C CYS A 91 6.89 1.95 9.71
N ASP A 92 8.12 1.44 9.87
CA ASP A 92 9.35 2.25 9.92
C ASP A 92 9.61 3.07 8.66
N ASP A 93 9.14 2.58 7.52
CA ASP A 93 9.30 3.19 6.20
C ASP A 93 8.02 3.85 5.66
N ALA A 94 7.06 4.16 6.56
CA ALA A 94 5.82 4.85 6.19
C ALA A 94 6.11 6.15 5.41
N PRO A 95 5.37 6.45 4.32
CA PRO A 95 5.50 7.71 3.60
C PRO A 95 5.20 8.91 4.49
N LEU A 96 5.94 10.02 4.32
CA LEU A 96 5.66 11.26 5.04
C LEU A 96 4.34 11.91 4.62
N ALA A 97 3.95 11.71 3.36
CA ALA A 97 2.71 12.19 2.79
C ALA A 97 2.12 11.17 1.81
N LEU A 98 0.80 11.13 1.75
CA LEU A 98 0.02 10.34 0.81
C LEU A 98 -0.98 11.26 0.11
N PHE A 99 -1.21 11.00 -1.16
CA PHE A 99 -2.22 11.66 -1.97
C PHE A 99 -3.39 10.70 -2.14
N TYR A 100 -4.57 11.10 -1.68
CA TYR A 100 -5.76 10.26 -1.67
C TYR A 100 -6.92 10.95 -2.37
N ARG A 101 -7.57 10.21 -3.27
CA ARG A 101 -8.82 10.61 -3.92
C ARG A 101 -9.84 9.49 -3.79
N GLY A 102 -10.94 9.76 -3.09
CA GLY A 102 -12.01 8.78 -2.86
C GLY A 102 -12.81 9.10 -1.60
N ASN A 103 -13.69 8.17 -1.23
CA ASN A 103 -14.63 8.30 -0.12
C ASN A 103 -14.54 7.19 0.93
N ALA A 104 -13.57 6.26 0.82
CA ALA A 104 -13.38 5.24 1.84
C ALA A 104 -12.66 5.79 3.06
N ASP A 105 -12.98 5.24 4.22
CA ASP A 105 -12.18 5.38 5.43
C ASP A 105 -10.96 4.46 5.32
N LEU A 106 -9.75 5.05 5.35
CA LEU A 106 -8.49 4.31 5.28
C LEU A 106 -8.15 3.62 6.62
N ASN A 107 -8.90 3.94 7.67
CA ASN A 107 -8.81 3.35 9.01
C ASN A 107 -9.97 2.41 9.34
N ALA A 108 -10.60 1.82 8.31
CA ALA A 108 -11.64 0.80 8.49
C ALA A 108 -11.18 -0.30 9.46
N LEU A 109 -12.14 -0.87 10.22
CA LEU A 109 -11.86 -1.87 11.25
C LEU A 109 -11.07 -3.07 10.71
N HIS A 110 -11.42 -3.51 9.50
CA HIS A 110 -10.74 -4.62 8.81
C HIS A 110 -10.25 -4.15 7.44
N VAL A 111 -8.96 -4.27 7.20
CA VAL A 111 -8.31 -3.91 5.93
C VAL A 111 -7.56 -5.13 5.40
N ILE A 112 -8.00 -5.63 4.27
CA ILE A 112 -7.44 -6.85 3.65
C ILE A 112 -6.84 -6.48 2.30
N ASN A 113 -5.57 -6.80 2.09
CA ASN A 113 -5.02 -6.68 0.76
C ASN A 113 -5.00 -8.02 0.02
N MET A 114 -5.30 -7.96 -1.27
CA MET A 114 -5.27 -9.09 -2.18
C MET A 114 -4.22 -8.84 -3.26
N VAL A 115 -3.29 -9.77 -3.40
CA VAL A 115 -2.18 -9.66 -4.36
C VAL A 115 -1.95 -10.97 -5.10
N GLY A 116 -1.29 -10.88 -6.27
CA GLY A 116 -0.95 -12.07 -7.02
C GLY A 116 -0.21 -11.77 -8.32
N THR A 117 -0.17 -12.80 -9.17
CA THR A 117 0.44 -12.71 -10.49
C THR A 117 -0.27 -11.70 -11.38
N ARG A 118 0.48 -11.09 -12.29
CA ARG A 118 -0.10 -10.25 -13.37
C ARG A 118 -0.78 -11.07 -14.47
N HIS A 119 -0.57 -12.38 -14.48
CA HIS A 119 -1.14 -13.35 -15.41
C HIS A 119 -2.11 -14.27 -14.67
N ALA A 120 -3.20 -13.68 -14.13
CA ALA A 120 -4.22 -14.44 -13.41
C ALA A 120 -4.82 -15.53 -14.30
N THR A 121 -4.80 -16.77 -13.77
CA THR A 121 -5.47 -17.88 -14.43
C THR A 121 -6.99 -17.86 -14.16
N PRO A 122 -7.81 -18.63 -14.88
CA PRO A 122 -9.23 -18.79 -14.53
C PRO A 122 -9.45 -19.23 -13.07
N TYR A 123 -8.54 -20.04 -12.52
CA TYR A 123 -8.56 -20.45 -11.11
C TYR A 123 -8.39 -19.25 -10.18
N GLY A 124 -7.36 -18.41 -10.39
CA GLY A 124 -7.14 -17.23 -9.56
C GLY A 124 -8.25 -16.20 -9.66
N GLN A 125 -8.86 -16.04 -10.85
CA GLN A 125 -10.02 -15.17 -11.05
C GLN A 125 -11.25 -15.67 -10.29
N ASP A 126 -11.51 -16.98 -10.32
CA ASP A 126 -12.60 -17.63 -9.60
C ASP A 126 -12.40 -17.49 -8.07
N ILE A 127 -11.18 -17.70 -7.57
CA ILE A 127 -10.85 -17.45 -6.16
C ILE A 127 -11.15 -16.01 -5.75
N CYS A 128 -10.72 -15.01 -6.52
CA CYS A 128 -11.02 -13.60 -6.21
C CYS A 128 -12.53 -13.38 -6.04
N THR A 129 -13.32 -13.96 -6.96
CA THR A 129 -14.78 -13.79 -6.97
C THR A 129 -15.43 -14.47 -5.77
N ARG A 130 -15.10 -15.74 -5.50
CA ARG A 130 -15.69 -16.52 -4.39
C ARG A 130 -15.25 -15.99 -3.04
N PHE A 131 -13.95 -15.73 -2.87
CA PHE A 131 -13.42 -15.21 -1.61
C PHE A 131 -14.10 -13.92 -1.19
N LEU A 132 -14.28 -12.97 -2.11
CA LEU A 132 -14.95 -11.71 -1.80
C LEU A 132 -16.47 -11.85 -1.66
N ALA A 133 -17.10 -12.79 -2.35
CA ALA A 133 -18.49 -13.12 -2.10
C ALA A 133 -18.70 -13.69 -0.69
N ASP A 134 -17.87 -14.66 -0.27
CA ASP A 134 -17.92 -15.24 1.07
C ASP A 134 -17.59 -14.18 2.15
N LEU A 135 -16.57 -13.35 1.91
CA LEU A 135 -16.18 -12.28 2.82
C LEU A 135 -17.30 -11.25 3.01
N SER A 136 -18.10 -10.98 1.97
CA SER A 136 -19.22 -10.03 2.07
C SER A 136 -20.30 -10.48 3.06
N ALA A 137 -20.48 -11.78 3.23
CA ALA A 137 -21.40 -12.33 4.19
C ALA A 137 -20.87 -12.27 5.65
N LEU A 138 -19.53 -12.40 5.82
CA LEU A 138 -18.90 -12.45 7.14
C LEU A 138 -18.46 -11.06 7.64
N CYS A 139 -17.91 -10.25 6.76
CA CYS A 139 -17.31 -8.95 7.09
C CYS A 139 -17.63 -7.89 6.02
N PRO A 140 -18.89 -7.46 5.87
CA PRO A 140 -19.36 -6.59 4.76
C PRO A 140 -18.69 -5.21 4.74
N ASN A 141 -18.12 -4.77 5.86
CA ASN A 141 -17.47 -3.46 6.01
C ASN A 141 -15.95 -3.51 5.85
N ALA A 142 -15.39 -4.64 5.43
CA ALA A 142 -13.95 -4.72 5.18
C ALA A 142 -13.53 -3.79 4.03
N LEU A 143 -12.36 -3.19 4.16
CA LEU A 143 -11.71 -2.41 3.11
C LEU A 143 -10.79 -3.32 2.32
N ILE A 144 -11.00 -3.41 1.01
CA ILE A 144 -10.16 -4.21 0.13
C ILE A 144 -9.08 -3.33 -0.49
N VAL A 145 -7.83 -3.73 -0.36
CA VAL A 145 -6.68 -2.99 -0.88
C VAL A 145 -5.94 -3.83 -1.93
N SER A 146 -5.52 -3.22 -3.02
CA SER A 146 -4.64 -3.83 -4.00
C SER A 146 -3.92 -2.77 -4.84
N GLY A 147 -3.15 -3.18 -5.84
CA GLY A 147 -2.27 -2.30 -6.59
C GLY A 147 -2.81 -1.81 -7.92
N LEU A 148 -4.02 -2.15 -8.33
CA LEU A 148 -4.61 -1.84 -9.64
C LEU A 148 -3.76 -2.35 -10.83
N ALA A 149 -2.85 -3.31 -10.61
CA ALA A 149 -2.04 -3.93 -11.65
C ALA A 149 -2.85 -4.95 -12.47
N TYR A 150 -2.26 -5.46 -13.57
CA TYR A 150 -2.84 -6.59 -14.29
C TYR A 150 -2.99 -7.82 -13.40
N GLY A 151 -3.83 -8.76 -13.81
CA GLY A 151 -4.04 -10.06 -13.17
C GLY A 151 -4.83 -9.96 -11.87
N ILE A 152 -4.33 -10.51 -10.78
CA ILE A 152 -5.08 -10.64 -9.52
C ILE A 152 -5.56 -9.29 -8.99
N ASP A 153 -4.73 -8.24 -9.03
CA ASP A 153 -5.10 -6.92 -8.49
C ASP A 153 -6.40 -6.39 -9.09
N ILE A 154 -6.50 -6.38 -10.42
CA ILE A 154 -7.70 -5.86 -11.09
C ILE A 154 -8.92 -6.77 -10.86
N HIS A 155 -8.74 -8.10 -10.79
CA HIS A 155 -9.84 -9.02 -10.49
C HIS A 155 -10.33 -8.83 -9.05
N ALA A 156 -9.44 -8.64 -8.08
CA ALA A 156 -9.78 -8.31 -6.70
C ALA A 156 -10.61 -7.02 -6.62
N HIS A 157 -10.20 -5.94 -7.29
CA HIS A 157 -10.96 -4.68 -7.31
C HIS A 157 -12.35 -4.84 -7.94
N ARG A 158 -12.45 -5.56 -9.06
CA ARG A 158 -13.74 -5.80 -9.73
C ARG A 158 -14.68 -6.63 -8.87
N ALA A 159 -14.17 -7.71 -8.27
CA ALA A 159 -14.96 -8.55 -7.37
C ALA A 159 -15.36 -7.78 -6.10
N ALA A 160 -14.50 -6.92 -5.55
CA ALA A 160 -14.82 -6.04 -4.43
C ALA A 160 -15.97 -5.08 -4.76
N LEU A 161 -15.90 -4.41 -5.92
CA LEU A 161 -16.97 -3.53 -6.39
C LEU A 161 -18.30 -4.26 -6.59
N GLN A 162 -18.26 -5.48 -7.16
CA GLN A 162 -19.46 -6.31 -7.37
C GLN A 162 -20.12 -6.74 -6.05
N ASN A 163 -19.32 -6.95 -5.00
CA ASN A 163 -19.80 -7.33 -3.67
C ASN A 163 -19.95 -6.14 -2.72
N HIS A 164 -20.01 -4.91 -3.26
CA HIS A 164 -20.26 -3.67 -2.53
C HIS A 164 -19.19 -3.29 -1.49
N PHE A 165 -18.02 -3.90 -1.53
CA PHE A 165 -16.88 -3.46 -0.72
C PHE A 165 -16.34 -2.12 -1.19
N LYS A 166 -15.93 -1.30 -0.24
CA LYS A 166 -15.02 -0.20 -0.54
C LYS A 166 -13.64 -0.77 -0.90
N THR A 167 -13.03 -0.22 -1.96
CA THR A 167 -11.73 -0.74 -2.42
C THR A 167 -10.77 0.38 -2.78
N ILE A 168 -9.50 0.22 -2.34
CA ILE A 168 -8.42 1.20 -2.54
C ILE A 168 -7.39 0.66 -3.50
N GLY A 169 -7.20 1.37 -4.60
CA GLY A 169 -6.07 1.15 -5.51
C GLY A 169 -4.87 1.97 -5.07
N VAL A 170 -3.82 1.30 -4.60
CA VAL A 170 -2.56 1.98 -4.32
C VAL A 170 -1.74 2.04 -5.60
N LEU A 171 -1.35 3.24 -6.04
CA LEU A 171 -0.72 3.44 -7.34
C LEU A 171 0.79 3.62 -7.22
N ALA A 172 1.52 3.24 -8.28
CA ALA A 172 2.97 3.39 -8.41
C ALA A 172 3.37 4.63 -9.23
N HIS A 173 2.48 5.60 -9.33
CA HIS A 173 2.61 6.83 -10.10
C HIS A 173 1.69 7.92 -9.52
N GLY A 174 1.77 9.14 -10.03
CA GLY A 174 0.90 10.25 -9.61
C GLY A 174 -0.57 10.06 -9.99
N LEU A 175 -1.49 10.75 -9.30
CA LEU A 175 -2.94 10.70 -9.55
C LEU A 175 -3.39 11.48 -10.81
N ASP A 176 -2.46 12.02 -11.58
CA ASP A 176 -2.70 12.69 -12.86
C ASP A 176 -3.01 11.73 -14.01
N ARG A 177 -2.78 10.44 -13.81
CA ARG A 177 -2.99 9.37 -14.80
C ARG A 177 -3.44 8.06 -14.17
N ILE A 178 -3.92 7.15 -15.00
CA ILE A 178 -4.20 5.75 -14.62
C ILE A 178 -3.33 4.83 -15.46
N TYR A 179 -2.64 3.92 -14.78
CA TYR A 179 -1.87 2.86 -15.40
C TYR A 179 -2.15 1.52 -14.72
N PRO A 180 -2.46 0.47 -15.47
CA PRO A 180 -2.65 0.45 -16.94
C PRO A 180 -3.89 1.24 -17.39
N ALA A 181 -3.85 1.79 -18.62
CA ALA A 181 -4.94 2.61 -19.15
C ALA A 181 -6.27 1.84 -19.28
N GLU A 182 -6.20 0.53 -19.52
CA GLU A 182 -7.34 -0.39 -19.63
C GLU A 182 -8.12 -0.51 -18.31
N HIS A 183 -7.48 -0.20 -17.18
CA HIS A 183 -8.13 -0.24 -15.85
C HIS A 183 -8.88 1.05 -15.52
N ARG A 184 -8.88 2.06 -16.40
CA ARG A 184 -9.50 3.36 -16.16
C ARG A 184 -10.98 3.26 -15.74
N LYS A 185 -11.75 2.38 -16.41
CA LYS A 185 -13.18 2.19 -16.05
C LYS A 185 -13.33 1.72 -14.61
N THR A 186 -12.55 0.73 -14.21
CA THR A 186 -12.56 0.22 -12.82
C THR A 186 -12.10 1.29 -11.85
N ALA A 187 -11.03 2.04 -12.17
CA ALA A 187 -10.52 3.13 -11.33
C ALA A 187 -11.57 4.23 -11.10
N VAL A 188 -12.37 4.57 -12.11
CA VAL A 188 -13.49 5.54 -11.97
C VAL A 188 -14.55 5.00 -11.02
N SER A 189 -14.99 3.74 -11.18
CA SER A 189 -15.95 3.12 -10.25
C SER A 189 -15.41 3.07 -8.80
N MET A 190 -14.10 2.87 -8.64
CA MET A 190 -13.47 2.89 -7.31
C MET A 190 -13.50 4.27 -6.65
N LEU A 191 -13.51 5.38 -7.42
CA LEU A 191 -13.66 6.72 -6.83
C LEU A 191 -15.03 6.93 -6.19
N GLU A 192 -16.05 6.24 -6.68
CA GLU A 192 -17.41 6.27 -6.13
C GLU A 192 -17.59 5.32 -4.94
N GLN A 193 -16.86 4.19 -4.94
CA GLN A 193 -16.97 3.12 -3.95
C GLN A 193 -15.61 2.74 -3.36
N GLY A 194 -14.84 3.72 -2.88
CA GLY A 194 -13.49 3.46 -2.38
C GLY A 194 -12.54 4.60 -2.66
N GLY A 195 -11.49 4.37 -3.46
CA GLY A 195 -10.56 5.43 -3.85
C GLY A 195 -9.24 4.96 -4.45
N LEU A 196 -8.40 5.95 -4.75
CA LEU A 196 -7.04 5.80 -5.24
C LEU A 196 -6.07 6.49 -4.29
N LEU A 197 -4.98 5.83 -3.98
CA LEU A 197 -3.96 6.26 -3.02
C LEU A 197 -2.57 6.18 -3.65
N THR A 198 -1.71 7.15 -3.39
CA THR A 198 -0.30 7.10 -3.82
C THR A 198 0.59 7.94 -2.93
N GLU A 199 1.89 7.60 -2.88
CA GLU A 199 2.93 8.48 -2.31
C GLU A 199 3.61 9.37 -3.36
N PHE A 200 3.31 9.15 -4.63
CA PHE A 200 3.98 9.83 -5.74
C PHE A 200 3.24 11.09 -6.16
N THR A 201 3.97 12.17 -6.37
CA THR A 201 3.43 13.43 -6.88
C THR A 201 2.97 13.30 -8.34
N SER A 202 2.11 14.20 -8.78
CA SER A 202 1.67 14.30 -10.18
C SER A 202 2.88 14.39 -11.12
N GLY A 203 2.74 13.87 -12.35
CA GLY A 203 3.83 13.77 -13.31
C GLY A 203 4.81 12.60 -13.08
N THR A 204 4.71 11.85 -11.96
CA THR A 204 5.53 10.67 -11.75
C THR A 204 5.08 9.51 -12.64
N ASN A 205 6.01 8.93 -13.40
CA ASN A 205 5.74 7.80 -14.30
C ASN A 205 5.64 6.47 -13.56
N PRO A 206 4.93 5.48 -14.13
CA PRO A 206 4.80 4.13 -13.56
C PRO A 206 6.05 3.27 -13.83
N ASP A 207 7.19 3.67 -13.27
CA ASP A 207 8.47 2.98 -13.44
C ASP A 207 8.53 1.69 -12.61
N ARG A 208 9.29 0.70 -13.09
CA ARG A 208 9.45 -0.61 -12.42
C ARG A 208 9.81 -0.49 -10.93
N GLN A 209 10.64 0.49 -10.59
CA GLN A 209 11.07 0.70 -9.21
C GLN A 209 9.93 1.18 -8.30
N ASN A 210 9.02 2.00 -8.85
CA ASN A 210 7.88 2.53 -8.12
C ASN A 210 6.86 1.44 -7.76
N PHE A 211 6.69 0.43 -8.62
CA PHE A 211 5.83 -0.72 -8.30
C PHE A 211 6.33 -1.49 -7.07
N VAL A 212 7.65 -1.72 -7.00
CA VAL A 212 8.25 -2.41 -5.85
C VAL A 212 8.13 -1.54 -4.59
N LYS A 213 8.40 -0.24 -4.72
CA LYS A 213 8.32 0.71 -3.61
C LYS A 213 6.89 0.84 -3.07
N ARG A 214 5.89 0.90 -3.94
CA ARG A 214 4.48 1.00 -3.59
C ARG A 214 3.97 -0.19 -2.75
N ASN A 215 4.49 -1.41 -2.98
CA ASN A 215 4.01 -2.62 -2.31
C ASN A 215 4.09 -2.53 -0.78
N ARG A 216 5.04 -1.75 -0.23
CA ARG A 216 5.11 -1.50 1.21
C ARG A 216 3.88 -0.78 1.77
N ILE A 217 3.25 0.09 0.95
CA ILE A 217 2.02 0.78 1.34
C ILE A 217 0.85 -0.20 1.35
N VAL A 218 0.77 -1.08 0.33
CA VAL A 218 -0.26 -2.12 0.26
C VAL A 218 -0.19 -3.05 1.48
N ALA A 219 1.01 -3.56 1.80
CA ALA A 219 1.21 -4.43 2.95
C ALA A 219 1.01 -3.68 4.29
N GLY A 220 1.62 -2.50 4.43
CA GLY A 220 1.65 -1.76 5.70
C GLY A 220 0.31 -1.18 6.14
N MET A 221 -0.59 -0.85 5.21
CA MET A 221 -1.91 -0.32 5.56
C MET A 221 -2.97 -1.39 5.83
N SER A 222 -2.62 -2.68 5.70
CA SER A 222 -3.57 -3.80 5.81
C SER A 222 -3.32 -4.62 7.08
N ASP A 223 -4.37 -5.25 7.60
CA ASP A 223 -4.29 -6.24 8.68
C ASP A 223 -3.74 -7.55 8.14
N ALA A 224 -4.21 -7.95 6.96
CA ALA A 224 -3.87 -9.22 6.35
C ALA A 224 -3.55 -9.07 4.86
N THR A 225 -2.61 -9.89 4.39
CA THR A 225 -2.24 -10.07 2.99
C THR A 225 -2.71 -11.43 2.49
N VAL A 226 -3.53 -11.45 1.44
CA VAL A 226 -4.01 -12.68 0.80
C VAL A 226 -3.33 -12.82 -0.56
N VAL A 227 -2.50 -13.85 -0.71
CA VAL A 227 -1.82 -14.19 -1.97
C VAL A 227 -2.63 -15.23 -2.71
N ILE A 228 -3.18 -14.85 -3.87
CA ILE A 228 -4.09 -15.72 -4.64
C ILE A 228 -3.32 -16.65 -5.56
N GLU A 229 -2.42 -16.10 -6.37
CA GLU A 229 -1.53 -16.85 -7.26
C GLU A 229 -0.18 -16.14 -7.36
N SER A 230 0.90 -16.92 -7.39
CA SER A 230 2.24 -16.37 -7.61
C SER A 230 3.16 -17.41 -8.24
N ALA A 231 3.94 -16.99 -9.23
CA ALA A 231 5.09 -17.76 -9.68
C ALA A 231 6.17 -17.83 -8.59
N ALA A 232 7.17 -18.67 -8.79
CA ALA A 232 8.30 -18.83 -7.86
C ALA A 232 9.06 -17.52 -7.54
N LYS A 233 8.92 -16.52 -8.40
CA LYS A 233 9.44 -15.15 -8.24
C LYS A 233 8.40 -14.16 -8.73
N GLY A 234 8.04 -13.17 -7.91
CA GLY A 234 7.03 -12.18 -8.32
C GLY A 234 6.81 -11.07 -7.30
N GLY A 235 6.10 -10.02 -7.71
CA GLY A 235 5.79 -8.88 -6.86
C GLY A 235 4.92 -9.23 -5.65
N ALA A 236 4.04 -10.22 -5.79
CA ALA A 236 3.19 -10.68 -4.70
C ALA A 236 4.00 -11.28 -3.53
N LEU A 237 5.09 -12.02 -3.84
CA LEU A 237 5.98 -12.55 -2.81
C LEU A 237 6.72 -11.44 -2.07
N ILE A 238 7.07 -10.35 -2.76
CA ILE A 238 7.66 -9.16 -2.11
C ILE A 238 6.65 -8.52 -1.14
N THR A 239 5.38 -8.45 -1.53
CA THR A 239 4.33 -7.92 -0.66
C THR A 239 4.11 -8.82 0.57
N ALA A 240 4.15 -10.14 0.40
CA ALA A 240 4.08 -11.10 1.51
C ALA A 240 5.29 -10.97 2.47
N GLU A 241 6.52 -10.85 1.94
CA GLU A 241 7.72 -10.61 2.75
C GLU A 241 7.64 -9.27 3.52
N LEU A 242 7.06 -8.23 2.93
CA LEU A 242 6.82 -6.95 3.59
C LEU A 242 5.77 -7.07 4.69
N ALA A 243 4.65 -7.77 4.44
CA ALA A 243 3.62 -8.02 5.46
C ALA A 243 4.22 -8.75 6.68
N GLU A 244 5.00 -9.80 6.46
CA GLU A 244 5.73 -10.52 7.52
C GLU A 244 6.65 -9.55 8.31
N SER A 245 7.39 -8.67 7.61
CA SER A 245 8.28 -7.71 8.26
C SER A 245 7.56 -6.64 9.09
N TYR A 246 6.29 -6.37 8.80
CA TYR A 246 5.42 -5.46 9.55
C TYR A 246 4.56 -6.20 10.58
N HIS A 247 4.79 -7.50 10.79
CA HIS A 247 4.00 -8.35 11.69
C HIS A 247 2.51 -8.36 11.34
N ARG A 248 2.21 -8.39 10.02
CA ARG A 248 0.85 -8.55 9.49
C ARG A 248 0.62 -9.98 9.03
N ASP A 249 -0.61 -10.45 9.19
CA ASP A 249 -0.98 -11.80 8.78
C ASP A 249 -0.82 -12.00 7.27
N CYS A 250 -0.36 -13.17 6.89
CA CYS A 250 -0.24 -13.56 5.50
C CYS A 250 -0.95 -14.88 5.25
N PHE A 251 -1.81 -14.90 4.24
CA PHE A 251 -2.56 -16.07 3.80
C PHE A 251 -2.23 -16.37 2.34
N ALA A 252 -2.24 -17.64 1.95
CA ALA A 252 -2.02 -18.03 0.57
C ALA A 252 -2.95 -19.15 0.15
N PHE A 253 -3.52 -19.04 -1.05
CA PHE A 253 -4.29 -20.12 -1.65
C PHE A 253 -3.35 -21.16 -2.23
N PRO A 254 -3.52 -22.45 -1.89
CA PRO A 254 -2.74 -23.53 -2.48
C PRO A 254 -3.17 -23.77 -3.92
N GLY A 255 -2.29 -24.34 -4.72
CA GLY A 255 -2.61 -24.80 -6.05
C GLY A 255 -1.83 -26.07 -6.39
N ARG A 256 -1.93 -26.55 -7.62
CA ARG A 256 -1.23 -27.76 -8.03
C ARG A 256 0.27 -27.54 -7.97
N TYR A 257 1.02 -28.57 -7.57
CA TYR A 257 2.46 -28.47 -7.32
C TYR A 257 3.28 -28.09 -8.57
N ASN A 258 2.79 -28.42 -9.75
CA ASN A 258 3.46 -28.17 -11.04
C ASN A 258 2.90 -26.97 -11.81
N ASP A 259 1.89 -26.27 -11.29
CA ASP A 259 1.36 -25.07 -11.93
C ASP A 259 2.26 -23.89 -11.64
N GLU A 260 2.70 -23.19 -12.69
CA GLU A 260 3.65 -22.09 -12.63
C GLU A 260 3.24 -21.01 -11.60
N TYR A 261 1.97 -20.62 -11.59
CA TYR A 261 1.48 -19.56 -10.70
C TYR A 261 0.99 -20.06 -9.34
N SER A 262 1.10 -21.35 -9.05
CA SER A 262 0.86 -21.94 -7.74
C SER A 262 2.14 -22.13 -6.91
N ILE A 263 3.30 -22.22 -7.58
CA ILE A 263 4.59 -22.50 -6.94
C ILE A 263 4.92 -21.49 -5.83
N GLY A 264 4.68 -20.19 -6.08
CA GLY A 264 4.95 -19.13 -5.11
C GLY A 264 4.11 -19.26 -3.84
N CYS A 265 2.80 -19.45 -3.98
CA CYS A 265 1.87 -19.67 -2.87
C CYS A 265 2.22 -20.94 -2.08
N ASN A 266 2.43 -22.06 -2.77
CA ASN A 266 2.83 -23.32 -2.14
C ASN A 266 4.16 -23.19 -1.38
N ASN A 267 5.10 -22.38 -1.89
CA ASN A 267 6.36 -22.10 -1.19
C ASN A 267 6.19 -21.24 0.06
N LEU A 268 5.31 -20.24 0.04
CA LEU A 268 4.99 -19.43 1.23
C LEU A 268 4.39 -20.33 2.33
N ILE A 269 3.42 -21.18 1.98
CA ILE A 269 2.77 -22.14 2.91
C ILE A 269 3.82 -23.10 3.47
N ARG A 270 4.61 -23.74 2.60
CA ARG A 270 5.63 -24.71 3.01
C ARG A 270 6.68 -24.12 3.96
N LYS A 271 6.99 -22.84 3.83
CA LYS A 271 7.97 -22.13 4.67
C LYS A 271 7.35 -21.51 5.93
N ASN A 272 6.07 -21.73 6.19
CA ASN A 272 5.31 -21.07 7.26
C ASN A 272 5.37 -19.53 7.19
N GLN A 273 5.46 -18.96 5.97
CA GLN A 273 5.41 -17.51 5.71
C GLN A 273 3.99 -17.06 5.37
N ALA A 274 3.08 -17.98 5.11
CA ALA A 274 1.66 -17.75 4.95
C ALA A 274 0.85 -18.94 5.46
N VAL A 275 -0.28 -18.64 6.08
CA VAL A 275 -1.27 -19.66 6.47
C VAL A 275 -2.02 -20.12 5.21
N LEU A 276 -2.21 -21.43 5.06
CA LEU A 276 -3.02 -21.97 3.98
C LEU A 276 -4.48 -21.59 4.17
N ILE A 277 -5.10 -21.05 3.12
CA ILE A 277 -6.53 -20.75 3.08
C ILE A 277 -7.16 -21.41 1.85
N THR A 278 -8.32 -22.07 2.02
CA THR A 278 -9.08 -22.69 0.92
C THR A 278 -10.47 -22.06 0.78
N CYS A 279 -11.08 -21.67 1.89
CA CYS A 279 -12.31 -20.87 1.94
C CYS A 279 -12.38 -20.18 3.32
N LEU A 280 -13.21 -19.14 3.43
CA LEU A 280 -13.36 -18.38 4.68
C LEU A 280 -14.11 -19.17 5.78
N LEU A 281 -14.97 -20.11 5.40
CA LEU A 281 -15.77 -20.87 6.37
C LEU A 281 -14.94 -21.82 7.23
N TYR A 282 -13.79 -22.30 6.74
CA TYR A 282 -12.92 -23.21 7.51
C TYR A 282 -11.88 -22.49 8.38
N THR A 283 -11.70 -21.17 8.19
CA THR A 283 -10.84 -20.38 9.07
C THR A 283 -11.55 -19.91 10.33
N SER A 284 -12.88 -20.01 10.41
CA SER A 284 -13.64 -19.59 11.58
C SER A 284 -13.32 -20.43 12.83
N ASP A 285 -13.01 -21.71 12.69
CA ASP A 285 -12.69 -22.57 13.85
C ASP A 285 -11.30 -22.30 14.43
N ALA A 286 -10.34 -21.80 13.62
CA ALA A 286 -9.00 -21.43 14.10
C ALA A 286 -8.89 -19.96 14.48
N ALA A 287 -9.76 -19.10 13.93
CA ALA A 287 -9.80 -17.65 14.20
C ALA A 287 -10.73 -17.27 15.35
N ASP A 288 -11.66 -18.14 15.74
CA ASP A 288 -12.61 -17.89 16.83
C ASP A 288 -11.92 -17.75 18.20
N ASP A 289 -10.70 -18.27 18.35
CA ASP A 289 -9.88 -18.08 19.55
C ASP A 289 -9.03 -16.78 19.52
N SER A 290 -8.79 -16.19 18.34
CA SER A 290 -7.97 -14.97 18.23
C SER A 290 -8.79 -13.68 18.02
N LEU A 291 -10.09 -13.79 17.64
CA LEU A 291 -11.00 -12.65 17.45
C LEU A 291 -11.96 -12.43 18.64
N ARG A 292 -11.81 -13.18 19.74
CA ARG A 292 -12.59 -13.03 20.98
C ARG A 292 -11.88 -12.19 22.05
N VAL A 293 -10.98 -11.30 21.68
CA VAL A 293 -10.42 -10.33 22.63
C VAL A 293 -10.76 -8.92 22.20
#